data_221e833511077961a862f0a31ca33596
#
_entry.id   221e833511077961a862f0a31ca33596
#
_cell.length_a   1.000
_cell.length_b   1.000
_cell.length_c   1.000
_cell.angle_alpha   90.00
_cell.angle_beta   90.00
_cell.angle_gamma   90.00
#
_symmetry.space_group_name_H-M   'P 1'
#
loop_
_entity.id
_entity.type
_entity.pdbx_description
1 polymer ?
#
loop_
_entity_poly.entity_id
_entity_poly.type
_entity_poly.pdbx_seq_one_letter_code
_entity_poly.pdbx_strand_id
1 'polypeptide(L)'
;MNRPILLLLRPHQWLKNGFVFTPLFFSGHAAEWCYVWPSVVAFMAFCLAASGIYCLNDIHDAEADRLHPMKCLRPVASGAVSKRTAYIIMLASWLLAFALIAAWSLLSGNAQKGLAATLLSYVAMNIFYCVKLKQIPLLDVFMIAMGFVLRILAGGLVVSIHLSHWIVLTTFLLALFLALSKRYDDVALFEASGVKPRKNISQYNMAFLGPATAVLGSITIVCYILYTLSSDVVERIGSHYLYTTSLFVLAGILRYMQLTFVSQKSGSPTNVLLRDHFIHACILGWIVAFAIILYA
;
A
#
# COMPACT_ATOMS: atom_id res chain seq x y z
N MET A 1 -3.41 24.87 10.22
CA MET A 1 -2.28 23.92 10.25
C MET A 1 -1.22 24.38 9.26
N ASN A 2 0.03 24.52 9.66
CA ASN A 2 1.08 25.06 8.78
C ASN A 2 1.31 24.14 7.58
N ARG A 3 1.24 24.70 6.36
CA ARG A 3 1.43 23.99 5.09
C ARG A 3 2.64 23.02 5.06
N PRO A 4 3.81 23.36 5.63
CA PRO A 4 4.95 22.46 5.72
C PRO A 4 4.70 21.19 6.56
N ILE A 5 3.93 21.28 7.65
CA ILE A 5 3.60 20.11 8.50
C ILE A 5 2.66 19.17 7.75
N LEU A 6 1.65 19.68 7.04
CA LEU A 6 0.79 18.86 6.18
C LEU A 6 1.57 18.13 5.09
N LEU A 7 2.54 18.81 4.47
CA LEU A 7 3.41 18.19 3.47
C LEU A 7 4.30 17.12 4.07
N LEU A 8 4.73 17.25 5.33
CA LEU A 8 5.52 16.25 6.05
C LEU A 8 4.70 14.99 6.37
N LEU A 9 3.46 15.16 6.84
CA LEU A 9 2.54 14.04 7.18
C LEU A 9 2.02 13.27 5.97
N ARG A 10 2.07 13.88 4.78
CA ARG A 10 1.67 13.29 3.47
C ARG A 10 0.28 12.65 3.44
N PRO A 11 -0.83 13.37 3.75
CA PRO A 11 -2.18 12.78 3.75
C PRO A 11 -2.57 12.12 2.42
N HIS A 12 -2.06 12.61 1.28
CA HIS A 12 -2.30 12.00 -0.04
C HIS A 12 -1.80 10.54 -0.14
N GLN A 13 -0.89 10.13 0.74
CA GLN A 13 -0.42 8.74 0.81
C GLN A 13 -1.31 7.84 1.69
N TRP A 14 -2.27 8.42 2.43
CA TRP A 14 -3.23 7.67 3.25
C TRP A 14 -4.14 6.77 2.42
N LEU A 15 -4.32 7.09 1.14
CA LEU A 15 -5.05 6.25 0.18
C LEU A 15 -4.56 4.79 0.21
N LYS A 16 -3.25 4.55 0.40
CA LYS A 16 -2.67 3.21 0.52
C LYS A 16 -3.16 2.45 1.75
N ASN A 17 -3.57 3.14 2.80
CA ASN A 17 -4.11 2.51 3.99
C ASN A 17 -5.56 2.04 3.78
N GLY A 18 -6.22 2.43 2.67
CA GLY A 18 -7.51 1.90 2.24
C GLY A 18 -7.53 0.38 2.14
N PHE A 19 -6.37 -0.27 1.96
CA PHE A 19 -6.25 -1.73 2.03
C PHE A 19 -6.67 -2.33 3.38
N VAL A 20 -6.76 -1.56 4.45
CA VAL A 20 -7.36 -1.98 5.74
C VAL A 20 -8.84 -2.34 5.58
N PHE A 21 -9.56 -1.71 4.64
CA PHE A 21 -10.96 -2.00 4.38
C PHE A 21 -11.19 -3.23 3.48
N THR A 22 -10.13 -3.81 2.92
CA THR A 22 -10.23 -4.97 2.03
C THR A 22 -11.00 -6.14 2.68
N PRO A 23 -10.72 -6.58 3.93
CA PRO A 23 -11.46 -7.66 4.57
C PRO A 23 -12.94 -7.33 4.74
N LEU A 24 -13.27 -6.11 5.11
CA LEU A 24 -14.63 -5.63 5.26
C LEU A 24 -15.41 -5.69 3.93
N PHE A 25 -14.78 -5.26 2.83
CA PHE A 25 -15.40 -5.31 1.50
C PHE A 25 -15.68 -6.74 1.06
N PHE A 26 -14.70 -7.63 1.19
CA PHE A 26 -14.82 -9.03 0.73
C PHE A 26 -15.66 -9.92 1.65
N SER A 27 -16.00 -9.49 2.87
CA SER A 27 -16.84 -10.26 3.79
C SER A 27 -18.34 -10.07 3.57
N GLY A 28 -18.74 -9.05 2.81
CA GLY A 28 -20.15 -8.68 2.63
C GLY A 28 -20.74 -7.79 3.74
N HIS A 29 -19.97 -7.51 4.79
CA HIS A 29 -20.43 -6.72 5.96
C HIS A 29 -20.19 -5.21 5.81
N ALA A 30 -19.95 -4.71 4.58
CA ALA A 30 -19.61 -3.32 4.33
C ALA A 30 -20.74 -2.31 4.70
N ALA A 31 -21.98 -2.78 4.81
CA ALA A 31 -23.13 -1.96 5.24
C ALA A 31 -23.39 -2.00 6.76
N GLU A 32 -22.65 -2.82 7.52
CA GLU A 32 -22.87 -3.02 8.95
C GLU A 32 -21.92 -2.15 9.80
N TRP A 33 -22.48 -1.21 10.54
CA TRP A 33 -21.71 -0.26 11.36
C TRP A 33 -20.81 -0.91 12.40
N CYS A 34 -21.18 -2.07 12.93
CA CYS A 34 -20.38 -2.83 13.88
C CYS A 34 -19.03 -3.31 13.30
N TYR A 35 -18.93 -3.47 11.97
CA TYR A 35 -17.70 -3.79 11.25
C TYR A 35 -17.01 -2.54 10.67
N VAL A 36 -17.80 -1.53 10.26
CA VAL A 36 -17.27 -0.30 9.66
C VAL A 36 -16.42 0.49 10.66
N TRP A 37 -16.96 0.76 11.86
CA TRP A 37 -16.27 1.58 12.85
C TRP A 37 -14.91 1.03 13.29
N PRO A 38 -14.77 -0.28 13.65
CA PRO A 38 -13.46 -0.86 13.94
C PRO A 38 -12.47 -0.71 12.77
N SER A 39 -12.95 -0.91 11.54
CA SER A 39 -12.13 -0.75 10.33
C SER A 39 -11.65 0.70 10.15
N VAL A 40 -12.50 1.70 10.45
CA VAL A 40 -12.13 3.12 10.43
C VAL A 40 -11.07 3.41 11.49
N VAL A 41 -11.19 2.86 12.70
CA VAL A 41 -10.17 2.99 13.76
C VAL A 41 -8.84 2.43 13.30
N ALA A 42 -8.82 1.22 12.75
CA ALA A 42 -7.59 0.60 12.22
C ALA A 42 -6.99 1.43 11.07
N PHE A 43 -7.81 1.91 10.14
CA PHE A 43 -7.39 2.79 9.05
C PHE A 43 -6.72 4.07 9.58
N MET A 44 -7.34 4.76 10.53
CA MET A 44 -6.79 5.99 11.12
C MET A 44 -5.49 5.73 11.89
N ALA A 45 -5.41 4.61 12.63
CA ALA A 45 -4.17 4.20 13.30
C ALA A 45 -3.02 3.98 12.29
N PHE A 46 -3.29 3.31 11.15
CA PHE A 46 -2.31 3.13 10.09
C PHE A 46 -1.96 4.44 9.37
N CYS A 47 -2.89 5.39 9.23
CA CYS A 47 -2.60 6.71 8.68
C CYS A 47 -1.64 7.50 9.57
N LEU A 48 -1.87 7.50 10.88
CA LEU A 48 -0.99 8.14 11.86
C LEU A 48 0.39 7.47 11.88
N ALA A 49 0.44 6.13 11.93
CA ALA A 49 1.69 5.38 11.90
C ALA A 49 2.50 5.65 10.63
N ALA A 50 1.85 5.63 9.45
CA ALA A 50 2.49 5.94 8.17
C ALA A 50 3.03 7.37 8.12
N SER A 51 2.29 8.34 8.68
CA SER A 51 2.75 9.74 8.76
C SER A 51 4.02 9.86 9.61
N GLY A 52 4.10 9.17 10.76
CA GLY A 52 5.32 9.10 11.55
C GLY A 52 6.49 8.48 10.80
N ILE A 53 6.25 7.44 10.00
CA ILE A 53 7.28 6.82 9.14
C ILE A 53 7.76 7.79 8.06
N TYR A 54 6.88 8.61 7.46
CA TYR A 54 7.31 9.64 6.50
C TYR A 54 8.17 10.72 7.17
N CYS A 55 7.86 11.12 8.41
CA CYS A 55 8.72 12.01 9.18
C CYS A 55 10.11 11.40 9.39
N LEU A 56 10.18 10.13 9.82
CA LEU A 56 11.45 9.41 10.00
C LEU A 56 12.26 9.37 8.69
N ASN A 57 11.61 9.04 7.58
CA ASN A 57 12.27 8.97 6.29
C ASN A 57 12.82 10.34 5.85
N ASP A 58 12.06 11.41 6.02
CA ASP A 58 12.50 12.77 5.65
C ASP A 58 13.64 13.26 6.57
N ILE A 59 13.66 12.86 7.86
CA ILE A 59 14.77 13.16 8.78
C ILE A 59 16.04 12.40 8.35
N HIS A 60 15.92 11.10 8.07
CA HIS A 60 17.05 10.23 7.72
C HIS A 60 17.67 10.62 6.38
N ASP A 61 16.84 10.98 5.39
CA ASP A 61 17.29 11.29 4.03
C ASP A 61 17.59 12.79 3.84
N ALA A 62 17.41 13.65 4.85
CA ALA A 62 17.48 15.11 4.72
C ALA A 62 18.73 15.62 4.00
N GLU A 63 19.91 15.07 4.29
CA GLU A 63 21.18 15.52 3.68
C GLU A 63 21.30 15.10 2.22
N ALA A 64 20.90 13.87 1.89
CA ALA A 64 20.87 13.39 0.53
C ALA A 64 19.78 14.11 -0.31
N ASP A 65 18.64 14.38 0.30
CA ASP A 65 17.53 15.06 -0.36
C ASP A 65 17.85 16.54 -0.70
N ARG A 66 18.71 17.22 0.08
CA ARG A 66 19.18 18.59 -0.24
C ARG A 66 19.93 18.66 -1.56
N LEU A 67 20.62 17.60 -1.93
CA LEU A 67 21.39 17.53 -3.17
C LEU A 67 20.57 17.06 -4.37
N HIS A 68 19.31 16.64 -4.15
CA HIS A 68 18.47 16.09 -5.19
C HIS A 68 17.58 17.17 -5.82
N PRO A 69 17.48 17.29 -7.17
CA PRO A 69 16.75 18.38 -7.85
C PRO A 69 15.32 18.60 -7.39
N MET A 70 14.57 17.51 -7.12
CA MET A 70 13.16 17.58 -6.74
C MET A 70 12.93 17.38 -5.24
N LYS A 71 13.77 16.59 -4.55
CA LYS A 71 13.55 16.25 -3.14
C LYS A 71 14.06 17.34 -2.19
N CYS A 72 14.87 18.28 -2.67
CA CYS A 72 15.30 19.45 -1.90
C CYS A 72 14.13 20.31 -1.39
N LEU A 73 12.96 20.21 -2.02
CA LEU A 73 11.72 20.86 -1.60
C LEU A 73 11.00 20.16 -0.43
N ARG A 74 11.46 19.00 0.02
CA ARG A 74 10.86 18.30 1.17
C ARG A 74 11.01 19.14 2.45
N PRO A 75 10.02 19.12 3.36
CA PRO A 75 9.97 20.02 4.51
C PRO A 75 11.22 20.01 5.40
N VAL A 76 11.82 18.83 5.63
CA VAL A 76 13.06 18.73 6.45
C VAL A 76 14.31 19.09 5.63
N ALA A 77 14.38 18.67 4.37
CA ALA A 77 15.50 18.97 3.50
C ALA A 77 15.63 20.48 3.20
N SER A 78 14.50 21.16 2.93
CA SER A 78 14.42 22.60 2.69
C SER A 78 14.63 23.46 3.94
N GLY A 79 14.61 22.85 5.14
CA GLY A 79 14.67 23.59 6.41
C GLY A 79 13.34 24.21 6.86
N ALA A 80 12.24 24.02 6.10
CA ALA A 80 10.91 24.53 6.48
C ALA A 80 10.36 23.88 7.77
N VAL A 81 10.84 22.68 8.10
CA VAL A 81 10.59 21.98 9.38
C VAL A 81 11.92 21.52 9.95
N SER A 82 12.22 21.86 11.20
CA SER A 82 13.45 21.43 11.85
C SER A 82 13.44 19.90 12.10
N LYS A 83 14.62 19.27 12.11
CA LYS A 83 14.73 17.84 12.47
C LYS A 83 14.08 17.57 13.83
N ARG A 84 14.27 18.46 14.84
CA ARG A 84 13.67 18.32 16.18
C ARG A 84 12.14 18.33 16.13
N THR A 85 11.55 19.27 15.41
CA THR A 85 10.10 19.33 15.21
C THR A 85 9.57 18.09 14.49
N ALA A 86 10.28 17.61 13.47
CA ALA A 86 9.91 16.38 12.75
C ALA A 86 9.96 15.13 13.65
N TYR A 87 10.94 15.01 14.57
CA TYR A 87 10.98 13.94 15.59
C TYR A 87 9.80 14.02 16.56
N ILE A 88 9.42 15.22 17.02
CA ILE A 88 8.27 15.41 17.91
C ILE A 88 6.99 14.98 17.20
N ILE A 89 6.78 15.39 15.94
CA ILE A 89 5.61 15.03 15.14
C ILE A 89 5.57 13.52 14.89
N MET A 90 6.72 12.89 14.61
CA MET A 90 6.84 11.44 14.45
C MET A 90 6.37 10.69 15.70
N LEU A 91 6.94 11.02 16.86
CA LEU A 91 6.60 10.37 18.13
C LEU A 91 5.14 10.61 18.51
N ALA A 92 4.65 11.84 18.36
CA ALA A 92 3.24 12.17 18.61
C ALA A 92 2.31 11.37 17.70
N SER A 93 2.64 11.21 16.40
CA SER A 93 1.86 10.41 15.45
C SER A 93 1.79 8.93 15.88
N TRP A 94 2.90 8.34 16.29
CA TRP A 94 2.92 6.94 16.76
C TRP A 94 2.19 6.77 18.08
N LEU A 95 2.40 7.67 19.06
CA LEU A 95 1.68 7.65 20.33
C LEU A 95 0.16 7.75 20.10
N LEU A 96 -0.30 8.67 19.24
CA LEU A 96 -1.71 8.81 18.89
C LEU A 96 -2.26 7.56 18.18
N ALA A 97 -1.48 6.91 17.33
CA ALA A 97 -1.89 5.68 16.67
C ALA A 97 -2.15 4.54 17.67
N PHE A 98 -1.24 4.33 18.63
CA PHE A 98 -1.41 3.31 19.68
C PHE A 98 -2.48 3.72 20.71
N ALA A 99 -2.57 4.99 21.06
CA ALA A 99 -3.62 5.51 21.96
C ALA A 99 -5.02 5.30 21.36
N LEU A 100 -5.17 5.47 20.04
CA LEU A 100 -6.43 5.21 19.33
C LEU A 100 -6.85 3.73 19.43
N ILE A 101 -5.91 2.79 19.26
CA ILE A 101 -6.18 1.36 19.43
C ILE A 101 -6.52 1.02 20.88
N ALA A 102 -5.80 1.61 21.84
CA ALA A 102 -6.08 1.40 23.27
C ALA A 102 -7.46 1.94 23.66
N ALA A 103 -7.81 3.15 23.21
CA ALA A 103 -9.14 3.72 23.44
C ALA A 103 -10.25 2.84 22.83
N TRP A 104 -10.05 2.34 21.62
CA TRP A 104 -10.99 1.40 20.99
C TRP A 104 -11.11 0.08 21.77
N SER A 105 -9.99 -0.46 22.27
CA SER A 105 -10.00 -1.67 23.10
C SER A 105 -10.83 -1.48 24.38
N LEU A 106 -10.73 -0.31 25.02
CA LEU A 106 -11.51 0.02 26.21
C LEU A 106 -13.00 0.19 25.89
N LEU A 107 -13.33 0.90 24.79
CA LEU A 107 -14.71 1.17 24.40
C LEU A 107 -15.44 -0.11 23.93
N SER A 108 -14.77 -0.99 23.20
CA SER A 108 -15.35 -2.23 22.69
C SER A 108 -15.38 -3.37 23.71
N GLY A 109 -14.72 -3.22 24.87
CA GLY A 109 -14.55 -4.28 25.86
C GLY A 109 -13.65 -5.43 25.40
N ASN A 110 -13.07 -5.34 24.20
CA ASN A 110 -12.23 -6.38 23.58
C ASN A 110 -10.80 -5.89 23.39
N ALA A 111 -9.84 -6.59 24.00
CA ALA A 111 -8.43 -6.28 23.84
C ALA A 111 -7.95 -6.49 22.40
N GLN A 112 -7.62 -5.41 21.70
CA GLN A 112 -7.17 -5.44 20.30
C GLN A 112 -5.67 -5.77 20.17
N LYS A 113 -5.22 -6.85 20.85
CA LYS A 113 -3.79 -7.25 20.89
C LYS A 113 -3.23 -7.56 19.50
N GLY A 114 -4.02 -8.24 18.65
CA GLY A 114 -3.63 -8.58 17.28
C GLY A 114 -3.41 -7.33 16.42
N LEU A 115 -4.34 -6.37 16.47
CA LEU A 115 -4.21 -5.09 15.77
C LEU A 115 -2.99 -4.30 16.25
N ALA A 116 -2.78 -4.21 17.57
CA ALA A 116 -1.63 -3.52 18.15
C ALA A 116 -0.29 -4.16 17.74
N ALA A 117 -0.21 -5.51 17.78
CA ALA A 117 0.96 -6.25 17.34
C ALA A 117 1.25 -6.05 15.84
N THR A 118 0.21 -6.04 15.01
CA THR A 118 0.34 -5.80 13.56
C THR A 118 0.83 -4.37 13.28
N LEU A 119 0.30 -3.38 13.99
CA LEU A 119 0.76 -1.99 13.86
C LEU A 119 2.21 -1.83 14.33
N LEU A 120 2.59 -2.48 15.43
CA LEU A 120 3.97 -2.48 15.93
C LEU A 120 4.92 -3.12 14.91
N SER A 121 4.54 -4.26 14.34
CA SER A 121 5.30 -4.94 13.28
C SER A 121 5.46 -4.04 12.05
N TYR A 122 4.40 -3.32 11.66
CA TYR A 122 4.43 -2.35 10.57
C TYR A 122 5.42 -1.20 10.85
N VAL A 123 5.38 -0.61 12.04
CA VAL A 123 6.29 0.48 12.43
C VAL A 123 7.73 -0.04 12.47
N ALA A 124 7.99 -1.16 13.15
CA ALA A 124 9.32 -1.75 13.26
C ALA A 124 9.90 -2.10 11.88
N MET A 125 9.15 -2.79 11.03
CA MET A 125 9.55 -3.12 9.67
C MET A 125 9.94 -1.88 8.86
N ASN A 126 9.15 -0.81 8.95
CA ASN A 126 9.43 0.43 8.22
C ASN A 126 10.61 1.23 8.80
N ILE A 127 10.89 1.13 10.10
CA ILE A 127 12.13 1.68 10.68
C ILE A 127 13.35 0.99 10.06
N PHE A 128 13.38 -0.35 10.03
CA PHE A 128 14.46 -1.11 9.38
C PHE A 128 14.57 -0.79 7.89
N TYR A 129 13.42 -0.64 7.21
CA TYR A 129 13.38 -0.21 5.81
C TYR A 129 14.06 1.15 5.62
N CYS A 130 13.70 2.16 6.43
CA CYS A 130 14.25 3.51 6.30
C CYS A 130 15.76 3.55 6.58
N VAL A 131 16.24 2.77 7.56
CA VAL A 131 17.65 2.79 7.97
C VAL A 131 18.54 2.05 6.96
N LYS A 132 18.18 0.83 6.56
CA LYS A 132 19.09 -0.03 5.77
C LYS A 132 18.43 -0.76 4.60
N LEU A 133 17.25 -1.39 4.80
CA LEU A 133 16.72 -2.36 3.83
C LEU A 133 16.34 -1.74 2.48
N LYS A 134 15.99 -0.46 2.44
CA LYS A 134 15.72 0.27 1.18
C LYS A 134 16.93 0.37 0.23
N GLN A 135 18.14 0.03 0.70
CA GLN A 135 19.36 0.05 -0.11
C GLN A 135 19.71 -1.33 -0.69
N ILE A 136 19.03 -2.39 -0.24
CA ILE A 136 19.28 -3.77 -0.67
C ILE A 136 18.23 -4.11 -1.75
N PRO A 137 18.68 -4.46 -2.98
CA PRO A 137 17.77 -4.86 -4.06
C PRO A 137 16.87 -6.02 -3.64
N LEU A 138 15.69 -6.07 -4.20
CA LEU A 138 14.62 -7.00 -3.90
C LEU A 138 14.04 -6.82 -2.48
N LEU A 139 14.86 -6.71 -1.43
CA LEU A 139 14.33 -6.44 -0.09
C LEU A 139 13.56 -5.13 -0.03
N ASP A 140 13.97 -4.10 -0.78
CA ASP A 140 13.28 -2.82 -0.85
C ASP A 140 11.83 -2.96 -1.37
N VAL A 141 11.58 -3.81 -2.36
CA VAL A 141 10.24 -4.05 -2.91
C VAL A 141 9.45 -5.06 -2.08
N PHE A 142 10.10 -6.09 -1.52
CA PHE A 142 9.47 -7.04 -0.61
C PHE A 142 8.92 -6.38 0.67
N MET A 143 9.69 -5.45 1.27
CA MET A 143 9.23 -4.69 2.44
C MET A 143 8.01 -3.81 2.12
N ILE A 144 7.97 -3.22 0.91
CA ILE A 144 6.79 -2.47 0.47
C ILE A 144 5.57 -3.40 0.36
N ALA A 145 5.73 -4.57 -0.28
CA ALA A 145 4.65 -5.53 -0.43
C ALA A 145 4.16 -6.08 0.92
N MET A 146 5.07 -6.41 1.83
CA MET A 146 4.73 -6.83 3.20
C MET A 146 3.96 -5.74 3.95
N GLY A 147 4.28 -4.46 3.72
CA GLY A 147 3.52 -3.35 4.29
C GLY A 147 2.04 -3.34 3.87
N PHE A 148 1.71 -3.78 2.64
CA PHE A 148 0.31 -3.96 2.21
C PHE A 148 -0.34 -5.18 2.86
N VAL A 149 0.39 -6.28 3.01
CA VAL A 149 -0.10 -7.47 3.75
C VAL A 149 -0.45 -7.11 5.20
N LEU A 150 0.41 -6.38 5.90
CA LEU A 150 0.13 -5.95 7.28
C LEU A 150 -1.14 -5.10 7.38
N ARG A 151 -1.47 -4.30 6.35
CA ARG A 151 -2.71 -3.52 6.31
C ARG A 151 -3.96 -4.40 6.23
N ILE A 152 -3.96 -5.40 5.34
CA ILE A 152 -5.12 -6.30 5.25
C ILE A 152 -5.25 -7.21 6.47
N LEU A 153 -4.12 -7.65 7.06
CA LEU A 153 -4.14 -8.39 8.32
C LEU A 153 -4.75 -7.57 9.45
N ALA A 154 -4.36 -6.29 9.58
CA ALA A 154 -4.93 -5.37 10.56
C ALA A 154 -6.44 -5.21 10.38
N GLY A 155 -6.88 -5.06 9.12
CA GLY A 155 -8.31 -4.97 8.78
C GLY A 155 -9.08 -6.21 9.16
N GLY A 156 -8.56 -7.41 8.90
CA GLY A 156 -9.19 -8.66 9.31
C GLY A 156 -9.25 -8.86 10.82
N LEU A 157 -8.15 -8.55 11.51
CA LEU A 157 -8.03 -8.73 12.96
C LEU A 157 -8.96 -7.81 13.76
N VAL A 158 -9.14 -6.57 13.32
CA VAL A 158 -9.97 -5.60 14.07
C VAL A 158 -11.45 -5.96 14.07
N VAL A 159 -11.91 -6.65 13.03
CA VAL A 159 -13.30 -7.09 12.87
C VAL A 159 -13.48 -8.61 13.03
N SER A 160 -12.42 -9.32 13.41
CA SER A 160 -12.41 -10.78 13.58
C SER A 160 -12.84 -11.57 12.33
N ILE A 161 -12.56 -11.01 11.13
CA ILE A 161 -12.82 -11.66 9.85
C ILE A 161 -11.59 -12.51 9.47
N HIS A 162 -11.84 -13.82 9.24
CA HIS A 162 -10.79 -14.72 8.77
C HIS A 162 -10.41 -14.40 7.31
N LEU A 163 -9.11 -14.21 7.08
CA LEU A 163 -8.59 -13.92 5.74
C LEU A 163 -8.22 -15.23 5.02
N SER A 164 -8.73 -15.37 3.80
CA SER A 164 -8.28 -16.43 2.90
C SER A 164 -6.78 -16.25 2.57
N HIS A 165 -6.05 -17.36 2.50
CA HIS A 165 -4.64 -17.35 2.08
C HIS A 165 -4.47 -16.70 0.70
N TRP A 166 -5.45 -16.87 -0.18
CA TRP A 166 -5.42 -16.29 -1.53
C TRP A 166 -5.48 -14.78 -1.54
N ILE A 167 -6.26 -14.12 -0.67
CA ILE A 167 -6.33 -12.65 -0.62
C ILE A 167 -5.02 -12.06 -0.10
N VAL A 168 -4.39 -12.72 0.87
CA VAL A 168 -3.07 -12.33 1.40
C VAL A 168 -2.01 -12.44 0.30
N LEU A 169 -1.97 -13.58 -0.40
CA LEU A 169 -1.01 -13.83 -1.47
C LEU A 169 -1.22 -12.88 -2.66
N THR A 170 -2.47 -12.71 -3.12
CA THR A 170 -2.81 -11.77 -4.21
C THR A 170 -2.41 -10.34 -3.87
N THR A 171 -2.67 -9.90 -2.64
CA THR A 171 -2.27 -8.55 -2.18
C THR A 171 -0.75 -8.39 -2.18
N PHE A 172 -0.02 -9.38 -1.69
CA PHE A 172 1.44 -9.37 -1.70
C PHE A 172 2.00 -9.29 -3.12
N LEU A 173 1.51 -10.15 -4.03
CA LEU A 173 1.96 -10.22 -5.42
C LEU A 173 1.61 -8.95 -6.19
N LEU A 174 0.40 -8.42 -6.04
CA LEU A 174 -0.01 -7.16 -6.65
C LEU A 174 0.86 -5.99 -6.17
N ALA A 175 1.12 -5.90 -4.87
CA ALA A 175 1.97 -4.85 -4.33
C ALA A 175 3.42 -4.98 -4.83
N LEU A 176 3.93 -6.19 -4.96
CA LEU A 176 5.25 -6.48 -5.50
C LEU A 176 5.34 -6.13 -6.99
N PHE A 177 4.31 -6.49 -7.78
CA PHE A 177 4.15 -6.08 -9.18
C PHE A 177 4.21 -4.56 -9.35
N LEU A 178 3.43 -3.81 -8.58
CA LEU A 178 3.42 -2.35 -8.62
C LEU A 178 4.76 -1.75 -8.18
N ALA A 179 5.42 -2.37 -7.18
CA ALA A 179 6.71 -1.91 -6.72
C ALA A 179 7.81 -2.13 -7.77
N LEU A 180 7.85 -3.29 -8.46
CA LEU A 180 8.81 -3.54 -9.55
C LEU A 180 8.52 -2.68 -10.79
N SER A 181 7.26 -2.48 -11.15
CA SER A 181 6.89 -1.54 -12.23
C SER A 181 7.44 -0.13 -11.97
N LYS A 182 7.36 0.32 -10.70
CA LYS A 182 7.98 1.59 -10.32
C LYS A 182 9.51 1.56 -10.45
N ARG A 183 10.16 0.44 -10.17
CA ARG A 183 11.62 0.31 -10.36
C ARG A 183 11.99 0.39 -11.84
N TYR A 184 11.13 -0.16 -12.72
CA TYR A 184 11.32 -0.06 -14.16
C TYR A 184 11.37 1.40 -14.61
N ASP A 185 10.42 2.24 -14.18
CA ASP A 185 10.43 3.68 -14.49
C ASP A 185 11.60 4.43 -13.85
N ASP A 186 11.99 4.06 -12.60
CA ASP A 186 13.16 4.62 -11.94
C ASP A 186 14.46 4.32 -12.73
N VAL A 187 14.60 3.10 -13.33
CA VAL A 187 15.73 2.73 -14.21
C VAL A 187 15.68 3.50 -15.53
N ALA A 188 14.49 3.56 -16.17
CA ALA A 188 14.32 4.32 -17.42
C ALA A 188 14.71 5.79 -17.25
N LEU A 189 14.30 6.42 -16.15
CA LEU A 189 14.69 7.78 -15.81
C LEU A 189 16.21 7.92 -15.61
N PHE A 190 16.82 6.95 -14.93
CA PHE A 190 18.28 6.96 -14.70
C PHE A 190 19.06 6.81 -16.00
N GLU A 191 18.66 5.91 -16.90
CA GLU A 191 19.29 5.71 -18.21
C GLU A 191 19.13 6.96 -19.11
N ALA A 192 17.97 7.63 -19.06
CA ALA A 192 17.69 8.79 -19.90
C ALA A 192 18.35 10.10 -19.39
N SER A 193 18.45 10.30 -18.06
CA SER A 193 18.84 11.58 -17.47
C SER A 193 20.13 11.53 -16.63
N GLY A 194 20.69 10.34 -16.34
CA GLY A 194 21.82 10.17 -15.44
C GLY A 194 21.48 10.45 -13.95
N VAL A 195 20.27 10.94 -13.65
CA VAL A 195 19.85 11.26 -12.28
C VAL A 195 19.50 9.99 -11.54
N LYS A 196 20.19 9.71 -10.44
CA LYS A 196 19.94 8.54 -9.59
C LYS A 196 18.74 8.79 -8.67
N PRO A 197 17.52 8.24 -8.95
CA PRO A 197 16.38 8.43 -8.07
C PRO A 197 16.57 7.72 -6.71
N ARG A 198 17.43 6.69 -6.65
CA ARG A 198 17.75 5.88 -5.46
C ARG A 198 19.18 5.39 -5.46
N LYS A 199 19.70 5.04 -4.27
CA LYS A 199 21.07 4.50 -4.12
C LYS A 199 21.28 3.13 -4.79
N ASN A 200 20.24 2.26 -4.74
CA ASN A 200 20.29 0.90 -5.26
C ASN A 200 19.88 0.75 -6.73
N ILE A 201 19.62 1.85 -7.44
CA ILE A 201 19.10 1.80 -8.81
C ILE A 201 20.06 1.14 -9.80
N SER A 202 21.36 1.30 -9.59
CA SER A 202 22.40 0.68 -10.44
C SER A 202 22.47 -0.86 -10.33
N GLN A 203 21.75 -1.46 -9.40
CA GLN A 203 21.65 -2.90 -9.21
C GLN A 203 20.40 -3.51 -9.89
N TYR A 204 19.63 -2.68 -10.58
CA TYR A 204 18.52 -3.06 -11.42
C TYR A 204 18.79 -2.70 -12.87
N ASN A 205 18.25 -3.48 -13.81
CA ASN A 205 18.23 -3.16 -15.23
C ASN A 205 16.88 -3.53 -15.86
N MET A 206 16.59 -3.01 -17.03
CA MET A 206 15.34 -3.27 -17.73
C MET A 206 15.18 -4.73 -18.16
N ALA A 207 16.31 -5.40 -18.50
CA ALA A 207 16.30 -6.81 -18.92
C ALA A 207 15.84 -7.76 -17.79
N PHE A 208 16.10 -7.41 -16.54
CA PHE A 208 15.59 -8.14 -15.38
C PHE A 208 14.16 -7.70 -15.00
N LEU A 209 13.94 -6.38 -14.91
CA LEU A 209 12.68 -5.84 -14.39
C LEU A 209 11.48 -6.13 -15.31
N GLY A 210 11.66 -6.12 -16.62
CA GLY A 210 10.58 -6.42 -17.57
C GLY A 210 9.99 -7.81 -17.37
N PRO A 211 10.80 -8.90 -17.54
CA PRO A 211 10.34 -10.26 -17.29
C PRO A 211 9.83 -10.49 -15.86
N ALA A 212 10.51 -9.96 -14.85
CA ALA A 212 10.10 -10.12 -13.45
C ALA A 212 8.71 -9.50 -13.19
N THR A 213 8.44 -8.32 -13.76
CA THR A 213 7.13 -7.66 -13.66
C THR A 213 6.05 -8.45 -14.39
N ALA A 214 6.35 -8.98 -15.59
CA ALA A 214 5.42 -9.82 -16.35
C ALA A 214 5.04 -11.10 -15.61
N VAL A 215 6.03 -11.80 -15.04
CA VAL A 215 5.82 -12.99 -14.21
C VAL A 215 4.92 -12.67 -13.02
N LEU A 216 5.20 -11.59 -12.28
CA LEU A 216 4.38 -11.20 -11.13
C LEU A 216 2.95 -10.82 -11.53
N GLY A 217 2.77 -10.11 -12.65
CA GLY A 217 1.44 -9.81 -13.19
C GLY A 217 0.65 -11.09 -13.50
N SER A 218 1.28 -12.05 -14.18
CA SER A 218 0.66 -13.35 -14.53
C SER A 218 0.29 -14.15 -13.28
N ILE A 219 1.21 -14.28 -12.32
CA ILE A 219 0.92 -15.01 -11.07
C ILE A 219 -0.18 -14.31 -10.26
N THR A 220 -0.21 -12.98 -10.23
CA THR A 220 -1.27 -12.21 -9.55
C THR A 220 -2.64 -12.53 -10.13
N ILE A 221 -2.76 -12.58 -11.47
CA ILE A 221 -4.01 -12.93 -12.14
C ILE A 221 -4.43 -14.37 -11.81
N VAL A 222 -3.51 -15.32 -11.87
CA VAL A 222 -3.78 -16.73 -11.52
C VAL A 222 -4.23 -16.86 -10.06
N CYS A 223 -3.52 -16.23 -9.12
CA CYS A 223 -3.91 -16.24 -7.70
C CYS A 223 -5.29 -15.62 -7.46
N TYR A 224 -5.63 -14.55 -8.20
CA TYR A 224 -6.97 -13.97 -8.10
C TYR A 224 -8.05 -14.92 -8.63
N ILE A 225 -7.81 -15.59 -9.78
CA ILE A 225 -8.73 -16.59 -10.30
C ILE A 225 -8.92 -17.75 -9.31
N LEU A 226 -7.83 -18.28 -8.75
CA LEU A 226 -7.89 -19.34 -7.73
C LEU A 226 -8.64 -18.87 -6.47
N TYR A 227 -8.48 -17.60 -6.07
CA TYR A 227 -9.28 -17.02 -4.99
C TYR A 227 -10.78 -17.08 -5.31
N THR A 228 -11.18 -16.67 -6.52
CA THR A 228 -12.59 -16.62 -6.92
C THR A 228 -13.24 -18.01 -7.07
N LEU A 229 -12.44 -19.02 -7.29
CA LEU A 229 -12.87 -20.41 -7.46
C LEU A 229 -12.71 -21.27 -6.19
N SER A 230 -12.10 -20.75 -5.12
CA SER A 230 -11.90 -21.50 -3.89
C SER A 230 -13.24 -21.81 -3.22
N SER A 231 -13.39 -23.05 -2.70
CA SER A 231 -14.61 -23.52 -2.04
C SER A 231 -15.09 -22.57 -0.94
N ASP A 232 -14.16 -22.15 -0.07
CA ASP A 232 -14.45 -21.23 1.05
C ASP A 232 -15.06 -19.90 0.60
N VAL A 233 -14.63 -19.39 -0.57
CA VAL A 233 -15.12 -18.12 -1.11
C VAL A 233 -16.47 -18.34 -1.79
N VAL A 234 -16.61 -19.40 -2.58
CA VAL A 234 -17.86 -19.76 -3.26
C VAL A 234 -18.97 -20.02 -2.24
N GLU A 235 -18.71 -20.80 -1.18
CA GLU A 235 -19.69 -21.07 -0.11
C GLU A 235 -20.07 -19.79 0.64
N ARG A 236 -19.11 -18.95 0.97
CA ARG A 236 -19.36 -17.68 1.69
C ARG A 236 -20.16 -16.67 0.86
N ILE A 237 -19.90 -16.57 -0.44
CA ILE A 237 -20.57 -15.63 -1.35
C ILE A 237 -21.88 -16.20 -1.90
N GLY A 238 -22.01 -17.53 -1.92
CA GLY A 238 -23.19 -18.20 -2.48
C GLY A 238 -23.26 -18.17 -4.01
N SER A 239 -22.16 -17.83 -4.69
CA SER A 239 -22.14 -17.66 -6.16
C SER A 239 -20.88 -18.26 -6.79
N HIS A 240 -21.06 -18.99 -7.88
CA HIS A 240 -19.97 -19.51 -8.70
C HIS A 240 -19.48 -18.51 -9.76
N TYR A 241 -20.14 -17.36 -9.95
CA TYR A 241 -19.84 -16.42 -11.04
C TYR A 241 -18.76 -15.38 -10.69
N LEU A 242 -18.18 -15.42 -9.48
CA LEU A 242 -17.18 -14.46 -9.05
C LEU A 242 -15.95 -14.41 -9.97
N TYR A 243 -15.60 -15.54 -10.63
CA TYR A 243 -14.47 -15.60 -11.57
C TYR A 243 -14.61 -14.61 -12.74
N THR A 244 -15.83 -14.19 -13.10
CA THR A 244 -16.04 -13.23 -14.19
C THR A 244 -15.40 -11.87 -13.89
N THR A 245 -15.25 -11.51 -12.62
CA THR A 245 -14.56 -10.29 -12.20
C THR A 245 -13.07 -10.29 -12.54
N SER A 246 -12.48 -11.48 -12.83
CA SER A 246 -11.08 -11.61 -13.24
C SER A 246 -10.76 -10.89 -14.55
N LEU A 247 -11.77 -10.66 -15.42
CA LEU A 247 -11.59 -9.87 -16.64
C LEU A 247 -11.16 -8.44 -16.35
N PHE A 248 -11.73 -7.82 -15.34
CA PHE A 248 -11.36 -6.46 -14.93
C PHE A 248 -9.96 -6.41 -14.32
N VAL A 249 -9.59 -7.43 -13.54
CA VAL A 249 -8.24 -7.55 -12.95
C VAL A 249 -7.20 -7.75 -14.05
N LEU A 250 -7.47 -8.65 -15.01
CA LEU A 250 -6.62 -8.88 -16.18
C LEU A 250 -6.44 -7.59 -16.98
N ALA A 251 -7.54 -6.91 -17.34
CA ALA A 251 -7.49 -5.65 -18.10
C ALA A 251 -6.71 -4.56 -17.34
N GLY A 252 -6.90 -4.43 -16.03
CA GLY A 252 -6.18 -3.47 -15.19
C GLY A 252 -4.67 -3.74 -15.13
N ILE A 253 -4.26 -5.02 -14.97
CA ILE A 253 -2.84 -5.40 -14.95
C ILE A 253 -2.21 -5.16 -16.33
N LEU A 254 -2.86 -5.56 -17.42
CA LEU A 254 -2.36 -5.32 -18.78
C LEU A 254 -2.24 -3.81 -19.07
N ARG A 255 -3.22 -3.01 -18.67
CA ARG A 255 -3.13 -1.54 -18.79
C ARG A 255 -1.95 -0.98 -18.00
N TYR A 256 -1.74 -1.46 -16.78
CA TYR A 256 -0.62 -1.00 -15.97
C TYR A 256 0.72 -1.38 -16.60
N MET A 257 0.85 -2.60 -17.15
CA MET A 257 2.03 -3.03 -17.92
C MET A 257 2.26 -2.16 -19.16
N GLN A 258 1.19 -1.79 -19.88
CA GLN A 258 1.28 -0.88 -21.03
C GLN A 258 1.81 0.50 -20.60
N LEU A 259 1.32 1.04 -19.48
CA LEU A 259 1.82 2.30 -18.92
C LEU A 259 3.29 2.21 -18.49
N THR A 260 3.72 1.03 -18.00
CA THR A 260 5.11 0.79 -17.57
C THR A 260 6.05 0.64 -18.78
N PHE A 261 5.73 -0.28 -19.69
CA PHE A 261 6.70 -0.69 -20.74
C PHE A 261 6.66 0.19 -21.97
N VAL A 262 5.50 0.76 -22.30
CA VAL A 262 5.32 1.56 -23.53
C VAL A 262 5.37 3.06 -23.21
N SER A 263 4.61 3.50 -22.20
CA SER A 263 4.45 4.93 -21.91
C SER A 263 5.48 5.46 -20.92
N GLN A 264 6.14 4.60 -20.15
CA GLN A 264 7.09 4.94 -19.07
C GLN A 264 6.50 5.97 -18.07
N LYS A 265 5.22 5.81 -17.73
CA LYS A 265 4.44 6.72 -16.87
C LYS A 265 3.90 6.05 -15.60
N SER A 266 4.42 4.89 -15.23
CA SER A 266 3.97 4.14 -14.05
C SER A 266 4.68 4.53 -12.75
N GLY A 267 5.60 5.50 -12.78
CA GLY A 267 6.50 5.87 -11.68
C GLY A 267 5.85 6.27 -10.35
N SER A 268 4.55 6.51 -10.34
CA SER A 268 3.77 6.68 -9.11
C SER A 268 2.45 5.92 -9.23
N PRO A 269 2.36 4.69 -8.66
CA PRO A 269 1.11 3.91 -8.68
C PRO A 269 -0.11 4.68 -8.19
N THR A 270 0.06 5.52 -7.17
CA THR A 270 -1.02 6.39 -6.66
C THR A 270 -1.48 7.42 -7.71
N ASN A 271 -0.55 8.00 -8.47
CA ASN A 271 -0.92 8.95 -9.51
C ASN A 271 -1.58 8.27 -10.72
N VAL A 272 -1.12 7.08 -11.07
CA VAL A 272 -1.75 6.25 -12.11
C VAL A 272 -3.19 5.93 -11.71
N LEU A 273 -3.39 5.46 -10.47
CA LEU A 273 -4.70 5.18 -9.91
C LEU A 273 -5.63 6.41 -9.89
N LEU A 274 -5.09 7.62 -9.75
CA LEU A 274 -5.90 8.85 -9.69
C LEU A 274 -6.14 9.50 -11.06
N ARG A 275 -5.41 9.12 -12.12
CA ARG A 275 -5.42 9.84 -13.40
C ARG A 275 -5.78 8.99 -14.61
N ASP A 276 -5.60 7.68 -14.56
CA ASP A 276 -5.85 6.82 -15.72
C ASP A 276 -7.31 6.37 -15.77
N HIS A 277 -8.05 6.87 -16.76
CA HIS A 277 -9.48 6.59 -16.91
C HIS A 277 -9.77 5.13 -17.21
N PHE A 278 -8.85 4.41 -17.90
CA PHE A 278 -9.05 3.00 -18.19
C PHE A 278 -8.95 2.16 -16.90
N ILE A 279 -7.98 2.47 -16.04
CA ILE A 279 -7.88 1.82 -14.72
C ILE A 279 -9.09 2.15 -13.86
N HIS A 280 -9.61 3.40 -13.90
CA HIS A 280 -10.86 3.75 -13.22
C HIS A 280 -12.03 2.89 -13.70
N ALA A 281 -12.17 2.72 -15.02
CA ALA A 281 -13.22 1.87 -15.58
C ALA A 281 -13.08 0.40 -15.15
N CYS A 282 -11.85 -0.15 -15.12
CA CYS A 282 -11.59 -1.50 -14.63
C CYS A 282 -11.96 -1.65 -13.16
N ILE A 283 -11.55 -0.71 -12.30
CA ILE A 283 -11.83 -0.76 -10.86
C ILE A 283 -13.32 -0.60 -10.61
N LEU A 284 -13.98 0.35 -11.26
CA LEU A 284 -15.42 0.58 -11.11
C LEU A 284 -16.21 -0.64 -11.59
N GLY A 285 -15.89 -1.16 -12.78
CA GLY A 285 -16.53 -2.36 -13.32
C GLY A 285 -16.32 -3.57 -12.39
N TRP A 286 -15.13 -3.73 -11.83
CA TRP A 286 -14.84 -4.77 -10.85
C TRP A 286 -15.67 -4.62 -9.57
N ILE A 287 -15.75 -3.41 -9.00
CA ILE A 287 -16.57 -3.13 -7.80
C ILE A 287 -18.04 -3.41 -8.06
N VAL A 288 -18.57 -2.92 -9.19
CA VAL A 288 -19.98 -3.10 -9.56
C VAL A 288 -20.30 -4.58 -9.77
N ALA A 289 -19.48 -5.29 -10.55
CA ALA A 289 -19.68 -6.73 -10.79
C ALA A 289 -19.62 -7.53 -9.48
N PHE A 290 -18.64 -7.20 -8.62
CA PHE A 290 -18.50 -7.84 -7.32
C PHE A 290 -19.71 -7.56 -6.42
N ALA A 291 -20.17 -6.30 -6.37
CA ALA A 291 -21.32 -5.91 -5.56
C ALA A 291 -22.61 -6.59 -6.06
N ILE A 292 -22.82 -6.68 -7.37
CA ILE A 292 -23.97 -7.39 -7.94
C ILE A 292 -23.94 -8.87 -7.51
N ILE A 293 -22.78 -9.54 -7.62
CA ILE A 293 -22.64 -10.96 -7.28
C ILE A 293 -22.83 -11.19 -5.77
N LEU A 294 -22.46 -10.24 -4.92
CA LEU A 294 -22.50 -10.36 -3.47
C LEU A 294 -23.89 -10.00 -2.88
N TYR A 295 -24.63 -9.06 -3.50
CA TYR A 295 -25.85 -8.48 -2.94
C TYR A 295 -27.12 -8.71 -3.80
N ALA A 296 -27.01 -9.23 -5.03
CA ALA A 296 -28.15 -9.63 -5.85
C ALA A 296 -28.49 -11.11 -5.67
#